data_b8fa6cbb54b046db58a728c17c09c19a
#
_entry.id   b8fa6cbb54b046db58a728c17c09c19a
#
_cell.length_a   1.000
_cell.length_b   1.000
_cell.length_c   1.000
_cell.angle_alpha   90.00
_cell.angle_beta   90.00
_cell.angle_gamma   90.00
#
_symmetry.space_group_name_H-M   'P 1'
#
loop_
_entity.id
_entity.type
_entity.pdbx_description
1 polymer ?
#
loop_
_entity_poly.entity_id
_entity_poly.type
_entity_poly.pdbx_seq_one_letter_code
_entity_poly.pdbx_strand_id
1 'polypeptide(L)'
;MRELAVRGTEIPGLWIVDMPVHGDNRGWFKENWQREKMAAHGLPDFEPVQNNVSFNAHRGATRGIHAEPWDKLISIVSGRAFCAWVDLREGETFGRVATLEVGVDQAVFVPKGVGNSYQALEDDTIYSYLVNEHWSPEASYTFVNLADETLGIEWPIALSDAELSEKDRRHPPLADVAPFAADEVALPEVDSPRTLVIGAGGQLGRALVERLPHATAWDVADLDITDPGAVWAVNWSQFDTIINAAAYTAVDAAETLEGRRAAWLANAHAPAHLAKAAVAHDLTLVHVSSDYVFDGERETHGVDESFAPLGVYGQSKAAGDVAVSVVPKHYVVRTSWVIGDGANFIRTMQALAEKGVDPAVVDDQVGRLTYTSDLADGIITLLRQHAPYGTVNVTSGGEPRSWFEIARQAFADAGHDPQRVSPTSTEEYGRGKQLAPRPRFSTLE
;
A
#
# COMPACT_ATOMS: atom_id res chain seq x y z
N MET A 1 13.59 2.23 27.81
CA MET A 1 13.71 1.03 26.93
C MET A 1 13.13 1.47 25.59
N ARG A 2 13.85 1.33 24.49
CA ARG A 2 13.27 1.63 23.19
C ARG A 2 12.20 0.57 22.87
N GLU A 3 11.12 0.98 22.22
CA GLU A 3 10.13 0.06 21.65
C GLU A 3 10.53 -0.27 20.21
N LEU A 4 10.04 -1.38 19.68
CA LEU A 4 10.23 -1.73 18.29
C LEU A 4 9.54 -0.67 17.44
N ALA A 5 10.29 0.00 16.56
CA ALA A 5 9.76 1.02 15.65
C ALA A 5 10.52 0.99 14.33
N VAL A 6 9.81 1.20 13.24
CA VAL A 6 10.38 1.29 11.88
C VAL A 6 10.20 2.70 11.35
N ARG A 7 11.24 3.29 10.81
CA ARG A 7 11.23 4.64 10.24
C ARG A 7 12.01 4.71 8.93
N GLY A 8 11.48 5.49 7.98
CA GLY A 8 12.15 5.71 6.70
C GLY A 8 13.37 6.62 6.79
N THR A 9 14.12 6.66 5.72
CA THR A 9 15.23 7.59 5.48
C THR A 9 14.98 8.41 4.21
N GLU A 10 15.96 9.21 3.82
CA GLU A 10 15.93 9.97 2.55
C GLU A 10 16.07 9.08 1.31
N ILE A 11 16.56 7.83 1.47
CA ILE A 11 16.64 6.83 0.40
C ILE A 11 15.38 5.98 0.45
N PRO A 12 14.55 5.95 -0.61
CA PRO A 12 13.33 5.15 -0.63
C PRO A 12 13.60 3.67 -0.38
N GLY A 13 12.86 3.07 0.57
CA GLY A 13 13.00 1.66 0.93
C GLY A 13 14.16 1.34 1.90
N LEU A 14 14.99 2.30 2.26
CA LEU A 14 15.98 2.17 3.33
C LEU A 14 15.30 2.48 4.67
N TRP A 15 15.17 1.46 5.54
CA TRP A 15 14.43 1.57 6.78
C TRP A 15 15.34 1.35 7.99
N ILE A 16 15.22 2.22 8.99
CA ILE A 16 15.87 2.06 10.29
C ILE A 16 14.87 1.42 11.25
N VAL A 17 15.33 0.38 11.95
CA VAL A 17 14.56 -0.39 12.92
C VAL A 17 15.15 -0.15 14.30
N ASP A 18 14.45 0.58 15.16
CA ASP A 18 14.81 0.68 16.57
C ASP A 18 14.37 -0.61 17.29
N MET A 19 15.27 -1.23 18.05
CA MET A 19 15.09 -2.57 18.61
C MET A 19 15.13 -2.55 20.13
N PRO A 20 14.20 -3.25 20.81
CA PRO A 20 14.31 -3.45 22.27
C PRO A 20 15.55 -4.26 22.63
N VAL A 21 16.35 -3.76 23.56
CA VAL A 21 17.47 -4.48 24.16
C VAL A 21 17.20 -4.65 25.66
N HIS A 22 17.23 -5.87 26.13
CA HIS A 22 16.95 -6.24 27.51
C HIS A 22 18.24 -6.63 28.21
N GLY A 23 18.68 -5.84 29.19
CA GLY A 23 19.90 -6.08 29.97
C GLY A 23 19.64 -6.67 31.35
N ASP A 24 20.52 -7.58 31.81
CA ASP A 24 20.58 -8.06 33.18
C ASP A 24 22.06 -8.24 33.65
N ASN A 25 22.28 -8.87 34.78
CA ASN A 25 23.63 -9.09 35.35
C ASN A 25 24.52 -10.04 34.52
N ARG A 26 23.99 -10.68 33.47
CA ARG A 26 24.74 -11.57 32.55
C ARG A 26 25.12 -10.87 31.23
N GLY A 27 24.51 -9.70 30.95
CA GLY A 27 24.68 -8.96 29.72
C GLY A 27 23.36 -8.45 29.16
N TRP A 28 23.15 -8.60 27.86
CA TRP A 28 21.92 -8.17 27.21
C TRP A 28 21.39 -9.23 26.24
N PHE A 29 20.08 -9.15 25.96
CA PHE A 29 19.38 -9.97 24.99
C PHE A 29 18.54 -9.06 24.08
N LYS A 30 18.49 -9.37 22.78
CA LYS A 30 17.55 -8.79 21.82
C LYS A 30 17.04 -9.85 20.85
N GLU A 31 15.82 -9.68 20.36
CA GLU A 31 15.34 -10.40 19.20
C GLU A 31 15.93 -9.74 17.96
N ASN A 32 16.99 -10.31 17.38
CA ASN A 32 17.71 -9.69 16.27
C ASN A 32 16.94 -9.74 14.95
N TRP A 33 16.03 -10.69 14.83
CA TRP A 33 15.09 -10.85 13.73
C TRP A 33 13.82 -11.54 14.21
N GLN A 34 12.67 -10.95 13.90
CA GLN A 34 11.37 -11.58 14.12
C GLN A 34 10.39 -11.06 13.05
N ARG A 35 10.14 -11.92 12.04
CA ARG A 35 9.40 -11.58 10.81
C ARG A 35 8.05 -10.93 11.10
N GLU A 36 7.19 -11.60 11.88
CA GLU A 36 5.83 -11.12 12.16
C GLU A 36 5.81 -9.76 12.87
N LYS A 37 6.67 -9.58 13.90
CA LYS A 37 6.73 -8.32 14.64
C LYS A 37 7.24 -7.16 13.75
N MET A 38 8.30 -7.41 12.97
CA MET A 38 8.89 -6.38 12.12
C MET A 38 7.95 -6.01 10.96
N ALA A 39 7.27 -6.98 10.34
CA ALA A 39 6.26 -6.73 9.33
C ALA A 39 5.06 -5.96 9.90
N ALA A 40 4.60 -6.28 11.11
CA ALA A 40 3.53 -5.55 11.78
C ALA A 40 3.89 -4.07 12.10
N HIS A 41 5.20 -3.73 12.11
CA HIS A 41 5.67 -2.36 12.29
C HIS A 41 6.07 -1.69 10.96
N GLY A 42 5.71 -2.29 9.83
CA GLY A 42 5.88 -1.71 8.49
C GLY A 42 7.19 -2.03 7.79
N LEU A 43 8.02 -2.96 8.32
CA LEU A 43 9.16 -3.46 7.55
C LEU A 43 8.64 -4.31 6.38
N PRO A 44 9.22 -4.20 5.17
CA PRO A 44 8.90 -5.11 4.06
C PRO A 44 9.00 -6.58 4.48
N ASP A 45 8.14 -7.42 3.91
CA ASP A 45 8.20 -8.85 4.17
C ASP A 45 9.51 -9.42 3.61
N PHE A 46 10.40 -9.74 4.52
CA PHE A 46 11.77 -10.14 4.24
C PHE A 46 11.97 -11.60 4.66
N GLU A 47 12.28 -12.45 3.70
CA GLU A 47 12.51 -13.88 3.90
C GLU A 47 14.00 -14.21 3.82
N PRO A 48 14.76 -14.07 4.91
CA PRO A 48 16.19 -14.31 4.87
C PRO A 48 16.50 -15.80 4.68
N VAL A 49 17.43 -16.07 3.75
CA VAL A 49 17.95 -17.42 3.45
C VAL A 49 19.39 -17.62 3.89
N GLN A 50 20.12 -16.52 4.15
CA GLN A 50 21.52 -16.57 4.57
C GLN A 50 21.82 -15.49 5.61
N ASN A 51 22.65 -15.84 6.61
CA ASN A 51 23.19 -14.89 7.59
C ASN A 51 24.72 -14.82 7.45
N ASN A 52 25.23 -13.59 7.34
CA ASN A 52 26.65 -13.30 7.27
C ASN A 52 27.09 -12.51 8.50
N VAL A 53 28.32 -12.73 8.95
CA VAL A 53 28.91 -12.02 10.08
C VAL A 53 30.29 -11.53 9.72
N SER A 54 30.57 -10.24 9.96
CA SER A 54 31.90 -9.65 9.88
C SER A 54 32.41 -9.29 11.27
N PHE A 55 33.54 -9.83 11.65
CA PHE A 55 34.28 -9.42 12.83
C PHE A 55 35.35 -8.37 12.43
N ASN A 56 35.40 -7.26 13.13
CA ASN A 56 36.29 -6.16 12.91
C ASN A 56 37.10 -5.93 14.19
N ALA A 57 38.35 -6.39 14.20
CA ALA A 57 39.20 -6.39 15.38
C ALA A 57 39.59 -4.97 15.86
N HIS A 58 39.70 -4.04 14.91
CA HIS A 58 40.18 -2.70 15.21
C HIS A 58 39.15 -1.64 14.82
N ARG A 59 39.03 -0.63 15.66
CA ARG A 59 38.38 0.62 15.33
C ARG A 59 38.95 1.19 14.03
N GLY A 60 38.11 1.66 13.12
CA GLY A 60 38.52 2.18 11.81
C GLY A 60 38.50 1.14 10.68
N ALA A 61 38.25 -0.14 10.95
CA ALA A 61 37.97 -1.10 9.90
C ALA A 61 36.77 -0.65 9.07
N THR A 62 36.99 -0.39 7.78
CA THR A 62 36.01 0.21 6.88
C THR A 62 35.80 -0.68 5.67
N ARG A 63 34.52 -0.93 5.30
CA ARG A 63 34.13 -1.78 4.17
C ARG A 63 33.07 -1.11 3.33
N GLY A 64 33.07 -1.29 2.02
CA GLY A 64 32.06 -0.79 1.09
C GLY A 64 32.65 0.03 -0.04
N ILE A 65 31.92 0.80 -0.75
CA ILE A 65 30.44 0.82 -0.87
C ILE A 65 30.06 -0.31 -1.83
N HIS A 66 29.25 -1.24 -1.38
CA HIS A 66 28.83 -2.41 -2.17
C HIS A 66 27.32 -2.46 -2.30
N ALA A 67 26.78 -2.40 -3.52
CA ALA A 67 25.39 -2.71 -3.82
C ALA A 67 25.28 -4.11 -4.39
N GLU A 68 24.38 -4.88 -3.84
CA GLU A 68 24.10 -6.24 -4.26
C GLU A 68 22.67 -6.38 -4.78
N PRO A 69 22.37 -7.43 -5.56
CA PRO A 69 21.05 -7.66 -6.15
C PRO A 69 20.04 -8.31 -5.19
N TRP A 70 20.21 -8.15 -3.89
CA TRP A 70 19.34 -8.66 -2.83
C TRP A 70 19.14 -7.67 -1.69
N ASP A 71 18.08 -7.88 -0.93
CA ASP A 71 17.80 -7.10 0.26
C ASP A 71 18.62 -7.60 1.44
N LYS A 72 18.89 -6.69 2.38
CA LYS A 72 19.65 -6.99 3.60
C LYS A 72 18.95 -6.45 4.83
N LEU A 73 19.03 -7.18 5.93
CA LEU A 73 18.79 -6.63 7.26
C LEU A 73 20.10 -6.65 8.04
N ILE A 74 20.63 -5.47 8.29
CA ILE A 74 21.91 -5.24 9.00
C ILE A 74 21.64 -5.05 10.48
N SER A 75 22.52 -5.59 11.33
CA SER A 75 22.51 -5.35 12.76
C SER A 75 23.91 -5.37 13.35
N ILE A 76 24.14 -4.56 14.38
CA ILE A 76 25.35 -4.62 15.20
C ILE A 76 25.11 -5.58 16.35
N VAL A 77 25.99 -6.58 16.47
CA VAL A 77 25.93 -7.59 17.54
C VAL A 77 26.82 -7.19 18.72
N SER A 78 27.94 -6.51 18.44
CA SER A 78 28.84 -5.95 19.44
C SER A 78 29.49 -4.68 18.90
N GLY A 79 29.75 -3.70 19.75
CA GLY A 79 30.36 -2.43 19.36
C GLY A 79 29.37 -1.46 18.69
N ARG A 80 29.91 -0.56 17.87
CA ARG A 80 29.18 0.46 17.11
C ARG A 80 29.83 0.65 15.74
N ALA A 81 29.02 1.01 14.75
CA ALA A 81 29.53 1.34 13.43
C ALA A 81 28.88 2.63 12.92
N PHE A 82 29.65 3.46 12.22
CA PHE A 82 29.11 4.48 11.34
C PHE A 82 28.80 3.81 10.00
N CYS A 83 27.55 3.87 9.58
CA CYS A 83 27.10 3.30 8.33
C CYS A 83 26.76 4.41 7.34
N ALA A 84 27.09 4.21 6.08
CA ALA A 84 26.72 5.09 4.99
C ALA A 84 26.12 4.27 3.84
N TRP A 85 25.00 4.73 3.33
CA TRP A 85 24.28 4.13 2.20
C TRP A 85 24.18 5.11 1.06
N VAL A 86 24.30 4.60 -0.16
CA VAL A 86 24.21 5.39 -1.39
C VAL A 86 23.19 4.73 -2.30
N ASP A 87 22.19 5.46 -2.74
CA ASP A 87 21.24 4.94 -3.72
C ASP A 87 21.92 4.84 -5.09
N LEU A 88 22.17 3.61 -5.53
CA LEU A 88 22.77 3.34 -6.84
C LEU A 88 21.76 2.85 -7.87
N ARG A 89 20.46 2.88 -7.54
CA ARG A 89 19.37 2.48 -8.45
C ARG A 89 19.12 3.58 -9.47
N GLU A 90 18.72 3.19 -10.67
CA GLU A 90 18.27 4.13 -11.69
C GLU A 90 17.07 4.95 -11.19
N GLY A 91 17.10 6.28 -11.35
CA GLY A 91 16.01 7.16 -10.96
C GLY A 91 16.47 8.48 -10.33
N GLU A 92 15.51 9.25 -9.83
CA GLU A 92 15.75 10.61 -9.27
C GLU A 92 16.58 10.61 -7.98
N THR A 93 16.71 9.47 -7.32
CA THR A 93 17.46 9.33 -6.07
C THR A 93 18.86 8.78 -6.25
N PHE A 94 19.29 8.50 -7.49
CA PHE A 94 20.66 8.03 -7.78
C PHE A 94 21.71 8.97 -7.17
N GLY A 95 22.65 8.39 -6.43
CA GLY A 95 23.70 9.14 -5.71
C GLY A 95 23.25 9.77 -4.38
N ARG A 96 21.98 9.64 -3.97
CA ARG A 96 21.52 10.13 -2.66
C ARG A 96 22.17 9.33 -1.54
N VAL A 97 22.64 10.02 -0.51
CA VAL A 97 23.37 9.44 0.62
C VAL A 97 22.54 9.54 1.90
N ALA A 98 22.56 8.48 2.69
CA ALA A 98 22.06 8.48 4.06
C ALA A 98 23.15 7.93 5.00
N THR A 99 23.32 8.52 6.18
CA THR A 99 24.30 8.09 7.16
C THR A 99 23.68 7.95 8.54
N LEU A 100 24.21 7.00 9.33
CA LEU A 100 23.78 6.78 10.71
C LEU A 100 24.87 6.07 11.52
N GLU A 101 25.04 6.47 12.78
CA GLU A 101 25.73 5.62 13.76
C GLU A 101 24.77 4.55 14.27
N VAL A 102 25.10 3.29 14.01
CA VAL A 102 24.29 2.12 14.36
C VAL A 102 24.93 1.40 15.54
N GLY A 103 24.15 1.20 16.61
CA GLY A 103 24.53 0.42 17.78
C GLY A 103 23.74 -0.89 17.89
N VAL A 104 23.89 -1.57 19.02
CA VAL A 104 23.21 -2.85 19.28
C VAL A 104 21.68 -2.72 19.35
N ASP A 105 21.16 -1.52 19.59
CA ASP A 105 19.75 -1.21 19.73
C ASP A 105 19.07 -0.79 18.40
N GLN A 106 19.76 -1.01 17.27
CA GLN A 106 19.25 -0.70 15.94
C GLN A 106 19.57 -1.79 14.93
N ALA A 107 18.71 -1.90 13.91
CA ALA A 107 18.98 -2.63 12.67
C ALA A 107 18.62 -1.73 11.48
N VAL A 108 19.07 -2.07 10.29
CA VAL A 108 18.77 -1.31 9.08
C VAL A 108 18.42 -2.27 7.95
N PHE A 109 17.25 -2.07 7.36
CA PHE A 109 16.86 -2.77 6.15
C PHE A 109 17.36 -1.99 4.94
N VAL A 110 18.20 -2.62 4.14
CA VAL A 110 18.83 -2.06 2.94
C VAL A 110 18.27 -2.78 1.73
N PRO A 111 17.48 -2.11 0.88
CA PRO A 111 16.95 -2.73 -0.33
C PRO A 111 18.03 -2.97 -1.36
N LYS A 112 17.80 -3.94 -2.24
CA LYS A 112 18.67 -4.24 -3.38
C LYS A 112 19.01 -2.97 -4.18
N GLY A 113 20.24 -2.90 -4.70
CA GLY A 113 20.71 -1.74 -5.47
C GLY A 113 21.08 -0.52 -4.65
N VAL A 114 20.88 -0.55 -3.33
CA VAL A 114 21.41 0.48 -2.43
C VAL A 114 22.77 0.05 -1.94
N GLY A 115 23.78 0.87 -2.24
CA GLY A 115 25.15 0.67 -1.81
C GLY A 115 25.28 0.78 -0.30
N ASN A 116 25.90 -0.21 0.31
CA ASN A 116 26.07 -0.31 1.75
C ASN A 116 27.56 -0.23 2.10
N SER A 117 27.87 0.56 3.14
CA SER A 117 29.20 0.68 3.70
C SER A 117 29.13 0.93 5.21
N TYR A 118 30.23 0.62 5.89
CA TYR A 118 30.36 0.93 7.31
C TYR A 118 31.80 1.11 7.74
N GLN A 119 32.00 1.84 8.82
CA GLN A 119 33.25 2.01 9.54
C GLN A 119 33.07 1.63 11.00
N ALA A 120 33.86 0.68 11.52
CA ALA A 120 33.81 0.30 12.94
C ALA A 120 34.31 1.46 13.83
N LEU A 121 33.48 1.83 14.81
CA LEU A 121 33.80 2.91 15.75
C LEU A 121 34.44 2.43 17.04
N GLU A 122 34.40 1.13 17.28
CA GLU A 122 34.95 0.47 18.48
C GLU A 122 35.73 -0.78 18.04
N ASP A 123 36.71 -1.21 18.86
CA ASP A 123 37.37 -2.49 18.67
C ASP A 123 36.38 -3.64 18.88
N ASP A 124 36.65 -4.78 18.29
CA ASP A 124 35.82 -6.00 18.36
C ASP A 124 34.38 -5.78 17.92
N THR A 125 34.17 -4.85 16.97
CA THR A 125 32.85 -4.60 16.40
C THR A 125 32.38 -5.77 15.54
N ILE A 126 31.20 -6.33 15.85
CA ILE A 126 30.58 -7.43 15.11
C ILE A 126 29.39 -6.89 14.33
N TYR A 127 29.49 -6.96 12.99
CA TYR A 127 28.49 -6.56 12.03
C TYR A 127 27.86 -7.81 11.41
N SER A 128 26.56 -8.00 11.62
CA SER A 128 25.79 -9.13 11.10
C SER A 128 24.76 -8.65 10.11
N TYR A 129 24.49 -9.42 9.06
CA TYR A 129 23.42 -9.14 8.13
C TYR A 129 22.77 -10.40 7.59
N LEU A 130 21.46 -10.36 7.50
CA LEU A 130 20.61 -11.34 6.83
C LEU A 130 20.41 -10.90 5.37
N VAL A 131 20.30 -11.85 4.45
CA VAL A 131 20.00 -11.61 3.03
C VAL A 131 18.94 -12.59 2.54
N ASN A 132 18.09 -12.16 1.61
CA ASN A 132 16.98 -12.94 1.04
C ASN A 132 17.40 -13.74 -0.22
N GLU A 133 18.68 -13.70 -0.59
CA GLU A 133 19.25 -14.51 -1.67
C GLU A 133 20.55 -15.16 -1.22
N HIS A 134 20.91 -16.28 -1.87
CA HIS A 134 22.22 -16.90 -1.64
C HIS A 134 23.32 -16.15 -2.37
N TRP A 135 24.45 -15.97 -1.71
CA TRP A 135 25.63 -15.39 -2.35
C TRP A 135 26.05 -16.18 -3.60
N SER A 136 26.27 -15.47 -4.69
CA SER A 136 26.78 -16.02 -5.94
C SER A 136 27.95 -15.17 -6.46
N PRO A 137 29.05 -15.77 -6.89
CA PRO A 137 30.15 -15.03 -7.53
C PRO A 137 29.76 -14.44 -8.89
N GLU A 138 28.67 -14.93 -9.49
CA GLU A 138 28.12 -14.51 -10.79
C GLU A 138 27.07 -13.40 -10.66
N ALA A 139 26.69 -13.03 -9.44
CA ALA A 139 25.72 -11.98 -9.20
C ALA A 139 26.26 -10.60 -9.65
N SER A 140 25.35 -9.76 -10.12
CA SER A 140 25.69 -8.39 -10.53
C SER A 140 25.94 -7.51 -9.32
N TYR A 141 27.20 -7.18 -9.05
CA TYR A 141 27.59 -6.26 -7.98
C TYR A 141 27.92 -4.89 -8.55
N THR A 142 27.50 -3.85 -7.87
CA THR A 142 27.90 -2.48 -8.15
C THR A 142 28.71 -1.94 -6.99
N PHE A 143 29.82 -1.27 -7.31
CA PHE A 143 30.77 -0.77 -6.33
C PHE A 143 31.01 0.72 -6.54
N VAL A 144 31.17 1.48 -5.44
CA VAL A 144 31.56 2.90 -5.48
C VAL A 144 32.71 3.14 -4.52
N ASN A 145 33.58 4.06 -4.86
CA ASN A 145 34.74 4.43 -4.05
C ASN A 145 34.27 5.14 -2.75
N LEU A 146 34.76 4.66 -1.62
CA LEU A 146 34.50 5.26 -0.29
C LEU A 146 35.01 6.71 -0.19
N ALA A 147 36.05 7.07 -0.95
CA ALA A 147 36.69 8.38 -0.95
C ALA A 147 36.12 9.33 -2.02
N ASP A 148 34.98 8.98 -2.67
CA ASP A 148 34.38 9.85 -3.66
C ASP A 148 33.80 11.10 -2.97
N GLU A 149 34.43 12.24 -3.22
CA GLU A 149 34.06 13.54 -2.63
C GLU A 149 32.64 14.00 -3.04
N THR A 150 32.12 13.53 -4.17
CA THR A 150 30.77 13.89 -4.65
C THR A 150 29.65 13.31 -3.77
N LEU A 151 29.94 12.25 -3.01
CA LEU A 151 29.01 11.66 -2.05
C LEU A 151 28.89 12.46 -0.75
N GLY A 152 29.88 13.29 -0.41
CA GLY A 152 29.86 14.11 0.79
C GLY A 152 29.80 13.31 2.11
N ILE A 153 30.30 12.07 2.14
CA ILE A 153 30.30 11.23 3.35
C ILE A 153 31.38 11.71 4.31
N GLU A 154 30.99 12.20 5.48
CA GLU A 154 31.88 12.62 6.54
C GLU A 154 32.25 11.43 7.43
N TRP A 155 33.31 10.70 7.06
CA TRP A 155 33.79 9.55 7.82
C TRP A 155 34.36 9.95 9.17
N PRO A 156 33.87 9.38 10.31
CA PRO A 156 34.37 9.70 11.65
C PRO A 156 35.86 9.48 11.87
N ILE A 157 36.42 8.52 11.15
CA ILE A 157 37.87 8.26 11.08
C ILE A 157 38.27 8.50 9.63
N ALA A 158 39.24 9.40 9.41
CA ALA A 158 39.69 9.70 8.06
C ALA A 158 40.08 8.43 7.31
N LEU A 159 39.71 8.28 6.05
CA LEU A 159 39.99 7.08 5.27
C LEU A 159 41.48 6.80 5.08
N SER A 160 42.33 7.83 5.25
CA SER A 160 43.81 7.68 5.30
C SER A 160 44.27 6.90 6.53
N ASP A 161 43.52 6.98 7.63
CA ASP A 161 43.84 6.35 8.92
C ASP A 161 43.04 5.07 9.17
N ALA A 162 42.08 4.78 8.26
CA ALA A 162 41.17 3.64 8.32
C ALA A 162 41.80 2.39 7.69
N GLU A 163 41.40 1.22 8.19
CA GLU A 163 41.77 -0.07 7.63
C GLU A 163 40.81 -0.45 6.50
N LEU A 164 41.28 -0.38 5.25
CA LEU A 164 40.55 -0.73 4.05
C LEU A 164 41.19 -1.86 3.28
N SER A 165 40.40 -2.68 2.62
CA SER A 165 40.91 -3.65 1.65
C SER A 165 41.49 -2.95 0.40
N GLU A 166 42.47 -3.57 -0.25
CA GLU A 166 42.97 -3.08 -1.52
C GLU A 166 41.88 -3.03 -2.62
N LYS A 167 40.90 -3.89 -2.52
CA LYS A 167 39.75 -3.91 -3.44
C LYS A 167 38.89 -2.68 -3.25
N ASP A 168 38.49 -2.36 -2.01
CA ASP A 168 37.62 -1.22 -1.69
C ASP A 168 38.30 0.12 -2.05
N ARG A 169 39.64 0.21 -1.96
CA ARG A 169 40.40 1.40 -2.38
C ARG A 169 40.35 1.66 -3.90
N ARG A 170 40.05 0.64 -4.70
CA ARG A 170 40.09 0.70 -6.17
C ARG A 170 38.71 0.76 -6.82
N HIS A 171 37.65 0.86 -6.06
CA HIS A 171 36.32 1.01 -6.62
C HIS A 171 36.23 2.30 -7.44
N PRO A 172 35.40 2.34 -8.50
CA PRO A 172 35.22 3.52 -9.34
C PRO A 172 34.51 4.66 -8.58
N PRO A 173 34.75 5.92 -8.98
CA PRO A 173 33.91 7.02 -8.49
C PRO A 173 32.49 6.89 -9.00
N LEU A 174 31.50 7.53 -8.32
CA LEU A 174 30.08 7.48 -8.67
C LEU A 174 29.81 7.85 -10.14
N ALA A 175 30.55 8.83 -10.67
CA ALA A 175 30.41 9.30 -12.04
C ALA A 175 30.70 8.22 -13.11
N ASP A 176 31.47 7.21 -12.76
CA ASP A 176 31.86 6.11 -13.66
C ASP A 176 31.01 4.84 -13.40
N VAL A 177 30.08 4.89 -12.45
CA VAL A 177 29.20 3.77 -12.10
C VAL A 177 27.93 3.82 -12.95
N ALA A 178 27.67 2.76 -13.70
CA ALA A 178 26.35 2.58 -14.29
C ALA A 178 25.34 2.43 -13.13
N PRO A 179 24.20 3.16 -13.16
CA PRO A 179 23.15 2.93 -12.19
C PRO A 179 22.85 1.44 -12.14
N PHE A 180 22.65 0.94 -10.92
CA PHE A 180 22.13 -0.40 -10.74
C PHE A 180 20.84 -0.41 -11.54
N ALA A 181 20.88 -1.06 -12.72
CA ALA A 181 19.68 -1.25 -13.48
C ALA A 181 18.69 -1.70 -12.40
N ALA A 182 17.64 -0.93 -12.20
CA ALA A 182 16.48 -1.50 -11.61
C ALA A 182 16.25 -2.75 -12.47
N ASP A 183 16.99 -3.87 -12.14
CA ASP A 183 16.33 -5.11 -12.36
C ASP A 183 14.96 -4.76 -11.87
N GLU A 184 14.03 -4.67 -12.83
CA GLU A 184 12.67 -4.64 -12.44
C GLU A 184 12.67 -5.48 -11.18
N VAL A 185 12.62 -4.79 -9.99
CA VAL A 185 12.07 -5.46 -8.85
C VAL A 185 10.89 -6.01 -9.56
N ALA A 186 10.84 -7.33 -9.79
CA ALA A 186 9.64 -7.90 -10.29
C ALA A 186 8.65 -7.63 -9.16
N LEU A 187 8.24 -6.38 -9.12
CA LEU A 187 7.02 -5.93 -8.49
C LEU A 187 6.07 -6.90 -9.08
N PRO A 188 5.43 -7.80 -8.30
CA PRO A 188 4.58 -8.80 -8.88
C PRO A 188 3.83 -8.06 -9.95
N GLU A 189 4.09 -8.45 -11.20
CA GLU A 189 3.75 -7.65 -12.36
C GLU A 189 2.25 -7.45 -12.24
N VAL A 190 1.87 -6.30 -11.66
CA VAL A 190 0.46 -6.05 -11.27
C VAL A 190 -0.41 -6.17 -12.49
N ASP A 191 0.17 -5.88 -13.68
CA ASP A 191 -0.41 -6.15 -14.97
C ASP A 191 0.09 -7.50 -15.52
N SER A 192 -0.32 -8.60 -14.91
CA SER A 192 0.05 -9.95 -15.31
C SER A 192 -1.14 -10.89 -15.24
N PRO A 193 -1.12 -12.04 -15.96
CA PRO A 193 -2.17 -13.06 -15.85
C PRO A 193 -2.34 -13.61 -14.42
N ARG A 194 -1.36 -13.39 -13.54
CA ARG A 194 -1.39 -13.77 -12.13
C ARG A 194 -2.14 -12.77 -11.23
N THR A 195 -2.54 -11.63 -11.78
CA THR A 195 -3.48 -10.70 -11.14
C THR A 195 -4.89 -10.99 -11.62
N LEU A 196 -5.80 -11.24 -10.69
CA LEU A 196 -7.22 -11.51 -10.97
C LEU A 196 -8.08 -10.31 -10.57
N VAL A 197 -8.79 -9.73 -11.52
CA VAL A 197 -9.81 -8.71 -11.29
C VAL A 197 -11.19 -9.36 -11.29
N ILE A 198 -11.87 -9.37 -10.14
CA ILE A 198 -13.23 -9.88 -9.97
C ILE A 198 -14.23 -8.72 -10.02
N GLY A 199 -15.33 -8.90 -10.75
CA GLY A 199 -16.29 -7.82 -11.05
C GLY A 199 -15.81 -6.93 -12.20
N ALA A 200 -15.12 -7.53 -13.17
CA ALA A 200 -14.47 -6.85 -14.29
C ALA A 200 -15.46 -6.05 -15.17
N GLY A 201 -16.73 -6.43 -15.28
CA GLY A 201 -17.78 -5.72 -16.01
C GLY A 201 -18.35 -4.49 -15.28
N GLY A 202 -18.06 -4.31 -13.99
CA GLY A 202 -18.46 -3.15 -13.20
C GLY A 202 -17.74 -1.86 -13.61
N GLN A 203 -18.18 -0.69 -13.09
CA GLN A 203 -17.55 0.60 -13.44
C GLN A 203 -16.05 0.62 -13.07
N LEU A 204 -15.71 0.24 -11.84
CA LEU A 204 -14.31 0.15 -11.41
C LEU A 204 -13.59 -1.01 -12.08
N GLY A 205 -14.25 -2.17 -12.23
CA GLY A 205 -13.65 -3.33 -12.90
C GLY A 205 -13.17 -3.01 -14.30
N ARG A 206 -13.96 -2.30 -15.10
CA ARG A 206 -13.56 -1.84 -16.45
C ARG A 206 -12.36 -0.90 -16.40
N ALA A 207 -12.35 0.06 -15.45
CA ALA A 207 -11.23 0.98 -15.29
C ALA A 207 -9.93 0.27 -14.87
N LEU A 208 -10.03 -0.80 -14.06
CA LEU A 208 -8.89 -1.66 -13.71
C LEU A 208 -8.39 -2.46 -14.91
N VAL A 209 -9.29 -3.13 -15.65
CA VAL A 209 -8.93 -3.94 -16.83
C VAL A 209 -8.31 -3.09 -17.94
N GLU A 210 -8.76 -1.85 -18.12
CA GLU A 210 -8.14 -0.90 -19.07
C GLU A 210 -6.68 -0.60 -18.72
N ARG A 211 -6.36 -0.55 -17.43
CA ARG A 211 -5.01 -0.25 -16.91
C ARG A 211 -4.14 -1.48 -16.71
N LEU A 212 -4.75 -2.63 -16.64
CA LEU A 212 -4.13 -3.93 -16.44
C LEU A 212 -4.56 -4.89 -17.57
N PRO A 213 -4.18 -4.61 -18.82
CA PRO A 213 -4.65 -5.38 -19.98
C PRO A 213 -4.18 -6.84 -19.99
N HIS A 214 -3.15 -7.20 -19.21
CA HIS A 214 -2.67 -8.57 -19.08
C HIS A 214 -3.25 -9.31 -17.88
N ALA A 215 -3.98 -8.60 -16.98
CA ALA A 215 -4.63 -9.23 -15.83
C ALA A 215 -5.77 -10.16 -16.27
N THR A 216 -5.99 -11.23 -15.52
CA THR A 216 -7.16 -12.09 -15.69
C THR A 216 -8.40 -11.35 -15.21
N ALA A 217 -9.40 -11.21 -16.06
CA ALA A 217 -10.63 -10.47 -15.80
C ALA A 217 -11.82 -11.42 -15.71
N TRP A 218 -12.45 -11.50 -14.52
CA TRP A 218 -13.63 -12.35 -14.29
C TRP A 218 -14.84 -11.53 -13.80
N ASP A 219 -16.00 -11.95 -14.27
CA ASP A 219 -17.29 -11.46 -13.78
C ASP A 219 -18.12 -12.64 -13.23
N VAL A 220 -19.35 -12.40 -12.79
CA VAL A 220 -20.23 -13.40 -12.20
C VAL A 220 -20.46 -14.63 -13.12
N ALA A 221 -20.38 -14.44 -14.42
CA ALA A 221 -20.48 -15.53 -15.41
C ALA A 221 -19.26 -16.47 -15.38
N ASP A 222 -18.08 -15.96 -14.97
CA ASP A 222 -16.83 -16.71 -14.87
C ASP A 222 -16.69 -17.34 -13.49
N LEU A 223 -17.02 -16.59 -12.44
CA LEU A 223 -16.98 -17.02 -11.05
C LEU A 223 -18.06 -16.31 -10.22
N ASP A 224 -19.06 -17.04 -9.78
CA ASP A 224 -19.96 -16.57 -8.72
C ASP A 224 -19.27 -16.69 -7.34
N ILE A 225 -18.72 -15.60 -6.86
CA ILE A 225 -18.02 -15.55 -5.57
C ILE A 225 -18.94 -15.74 -4.36
N THR A 226 -20.27 -15.70 -4.57
CA THR A 226 -21.27 -16.01 -3.51
C THR A 226 -21.45 -17.52 -3.30
N ASP A 227 -21.05 -18.33 -4.29
CA ASP A 227 -21.02 -19.79 -4.17
C ASP A 227 -19.66 -20.28 -3.62
N PRO A 228 -19.61 -20.77 -2.37
CA PRO A 228 -18.37 -21.28 -1.79
C PRO A 228 -17.80 -22.47 -2.54
N GLY A 229 -18.66 -23.29 -3.17
CA GLY A 229 -18.21 -24.44 -3.95
C GLY A 229 -17.47 -24.02 -5.21
N ALA A 230 -17.98 -22.99 -5.91
CA ALA A 230 -17.32 -22.41 -7.07
C ALA A 230 -15.96 -21.79 -6.70
N VAL A 231 -15.89 -21.02 -5.59
CA VAL A 231 -14.64 -20.42 -5.11
C VAL A 231 -13.60 -21.49 -4.76
N TRP A 232 -13.99 -22.58 -4.09
CA TRP A 232 -13.07 -23.67 -3.73
C TRP A 232 -12.62 -24.51 -4.92
N ALA A 233 -13.35 -24.50 -6.03
CA ALA A 233 -12.99 -25.22 -7.25
C ALA A 233 -11.93 -24.50 -8.10
N VAL A 234 -11.66 -23.21 -7.83
CA VAL A 234 -10.65 -22.42 -8.56
C VAL A 234 -9.25 -22.94 -8.26
N ASN A 235 -8.42 -23.06 -9.28
CA ASN A 235 -6.99 -23.28 -9.11
C ASN A 235 -6.29 -21.97 -8.74
N TRP A 236 -6.26 -21.65 -7.44
CA TRP A 236 -5.69 -20.40 -6.94
C TRP A 236 -4.17 -20.28 -7.12
N SER A 237 -3.44 -21.38 -7.32
CA SER A 237 -1.97 -21.34 -7.50
C SER A 237 -1.52 -20.60 -8.77
N GLN A 238 -2.44 -20.32 -9.69
CA GLN A 238 -2.16 -19.51 -10.87
C GLN A 238 -2.18 -18.00 -10.61
N PHE A 239 -2.61 -17.56 -9.42
CA PHE A 239 -2.70 -16.15 -9.07
C PHE A 239 -1.76 -15.79 -7.92
N ASP A 240 -1.37 -14.53 -7.85
CA ASP A 240 -0.64 -13.91 -6.74
C ASP A 240 -1.47 -12.82 -6.08
N THR A 241 -2.35 -12.18 -6.86
CA THR A 241 -3.16 -11.04 -6.41
C THR A 241 -4.61 -11.19 -6.86
N ILE A 242 -5.53 -10.89 -5.94
CA ILE A 242 -6.97 -10.76 -6.22
C ILE A 242 -7.37 -9.31 -5.98
N ILE A 243 -7.98 -8.66 -6.97
CA ILE A 243 -8.62 -7.36 -6.84
C ILE A 243 -10.13 -7.57 -6.90
N ASN A 244 -10.80 -7.55 -5.75
CA ASN A 244 -12.24 -7.72 -5.66
C ASN A 244 -12.96 -6.37 -5.79
N ALA A 245 -13.40 -6.05 -7.00
CA ALA A 245 -14.25 -4.91 -7.33
C ALA A 245 -15.75 -5.28 -7.41
N ALA A 246 -16.11 -6.54 -7.19
CA ALA A 246 -17.50 -6.99 -7.18
C ALA A 246 -18.20 -6.58 -5.88
N ALA A 247 -19.39 -6.03 -5.99
CA ALA A 247 -20.24 -5.66 -4.86
C ALA A 247 -21.72 -5.57 -5.27
N TYR A 248 -22.60 -5.78 -4.31
CA TYR A 248 -23.98 -5.35 -4.39
C TYR A 248 -24.06 -3.86 -4.03
N THR A 249 -24.49 -3.01 -4.95
CA THR A 249 -24.44 -1.54 -4.81
C THR A 249 -25.83 -0.86 -4.82
N ALA A 250 -26.91 -1.62 -4.89
CA ALA A 250 -28.28 -1.08 -4.90
C ALA A 250 -28.70 -0.73 -3.46
N VAL A 251 -28.21 0.41 -2.95
CA VAL A 251 -28.32 0.85 -1.54
C VAL A 251 -29.75 0.83 -1.02
N ASP A 252 -30.70 1.42 -1.76
CA ASP A 252 -32.11 1.46 -1.33
C ASP A 252 -32.78 0.08 -1.38
N ALA A 253 -32.48 -0.71 -2.41
CA ALA A 253 -33.00 -2.08 -2.53
C ALA A 253 -32.45 -3.00 -1.42
N ALA A 254 -31.26 -2.73 -0.87
CA ALA A 254 -30.70 -3.48 0.24
C ALA A 254 -31.59 -3.48 1.51
N GLU A 255 -32.47 -2.46 1.68
CA GLU A 255 -33.40 -2.41 2.81
C GLU A 255 -34.60 -3.36 2.66
N THR A 256 -34.84 -3.91 1.47
CA THR A 256 -35.83 -4.97 1.26
C THR A 256 -35.33 -6.33 1.78
N LEU A 257 -36.22 -7.29 2.04
CA LEU A 257 -35.82 -8.63 2.49
C LEU A 257 -34.94 -9.35 1.47
N GLU A 258 -35.25 -9.24 0.18
CA GLU A 258 -34.49 -9.84 -0.91
C GLU A 258 -33.15 -9.14 -1.09
N GLY A 259 -33.16 -7.80 -1.17
CA GLY A 259 -31.94 -7.01 -1.32
C GLY A 259 -30.98 -7.15 -0.13
N ARG A 260 -31.49 -7.28 1.09
CA ARG A 260 -30.69 -7.58 2.30
C ARG A 260 -29.92 -8.88 2.15
N ARG A 261 -30.61 -9.95 1.70
CA ARG A 261 -29.94 -11.25 1.47
C ARG A 261 -28.86 -11.13 0.39
N ALA A 262 -29.18 -10.48 -0.72
CA ALA A 262 -28.25 -10.28 -1.82
C ALA A 262 -27.03 -9.43 -1.38
N ALA A 263 -27.26 -8.33 -0.64
CA ALA A 263 -26.19 -7.49 -0.11
C ALA A 263 -25.25 -8.25 0.84
N TRP A 264 -25.81 -9.03 1.78
CA TRP A 264 -24.99 -9.83 2.68
C TRP A 264 -24.22 -10.94 1.96
N LEU A 265 -24.83 -11.61 0.96
CA LEU A 265 -24.14 -12.62 0.16
C LEU A 265 -22.95 -12.02 -0.61
N ALA A 266 -23.18 -10.90 -1.33
CA ALA A 266 -22.16 -10.32 -2.19
C ALA A 266 -21.10 -9.50 -1.42
N ASN A 267 -21.51 -8.76 -0.36
CA ASN A 267 -20.61 -7.81 0.31
C ASN A 267 -19.96 -8.38 1.58
N ALA A 268 -20.47 -9.47 2.15
CA ALA A 268 -19.92 -10.08 3.38
C ALA A 268 -19.46 -11.53 3.15
N HIS A 269 -20.35 -12.41 2.67
CA HIS A 269 -20.00 -13.82 2.51
C HIS A 269 -18.98 -14.05 1.38
N ALA A 270 -19.16 -13.39 0.23
CA ALA A 270 -18.25 -13.52 -0.89
C ALA A 270 -16.82 -13.03 -0.54
N PRO A 271 -16.60 -11.84 0.05
CA PRO A 271 -15.29 -11.45 0.55
C PRO A 271 -14.70 -12.44 1.57
N ALA A 272 -15.53 -13.05 2.44
CA ALA A 272 -15.06 -14.08 3.35
C ALA A 272 -14.60 -15.37 2.64
N HIS A 273 -15.23 -15.74 1.52
CA HIS A 273 -14.78 -16.88 0.71
C HIS A 273 -13.42 -16.55 0.05
N LEU A 274 -13.28 -15.36 -0.52
CA LEU A 274 -12.01 -14.89 -1.11
C LEU A 274 -10.90 -14.77 -0.07
N ALA A 275 -11.22 -14.26 1.13
CA ALA A 275 -10.26 -14.19 2.24
C ALA A 275 -9.72 -15.56 2.64
N LYS A 276 -10.59 -16.58 2.72
CA LYS A 276 -10.15 -17.97 2.99
C LYS A 276 -9.25 -18.50 1.88
N ALA A 277 -9.59 -18.25 0.62
CA ALA A 277 -8.75 -18.65 -0.51
C ALA A 277 -7.40 -17.93 -0.47
N ALA A 278 -7.39 -16.61 -0.20
CA ALA A 278 -6.17 -15.82 -0.09
C ALA A 278 -5.24 -16.33 1.03
N VAL A 279 -5.77 -16.64 2.20
CA VAL A 279 -4.99 -17.23 3.30
C VAL A 279 -4.44 -18.60 2.93
N ALA A 280 -5.27 -19.46 2.31
CA ALA A 280 -4.88 -20.84 1.98
C ALA A 280 -3.79 -20.91 0.90
N HIS A 281 -3.70 -19.91 0.04
CA HIS A 281 -2.81 -19.87 -1.13
C HIS A 281 -1.81 -18.70 -1.10
N ASP A 282 -1.68 -18.01 0.05
CA ASP A 282 -0.74 -16.91 0.27
C ASP A 282 -0.89 -15.74 -0.72
N LEU A 283 -2.13 -15.41 -1.12
CA LEU A 283 -2.44 -14.39 -2.11
C LEU A 283 -2.59 -13.00 -1.47
N THR A 284 -2.25 -11.97 -2.20
CA THR A 284 -2.64 -10.59 -1.86
C THR A 284 -4.10 -10.37 -2.22
N LEU A 285 -4.91 -9.88 -1.28
CA LEU A 285 -6.33 -9.59 -1.49
C LEU A 285 -6.62 -8.09 -1.34
N VAL A 286 -6.98 -7.45 -2.44
CA VAL A 286 -7.54 -6.09 -2.45
C VAL A 286 -9.06 -6.18 -2.43
N HIS A 287 -9.70 -5.55 -1.45
CA HIS A 287 -11.16 -5.49 -1.34
C HIS A 287 -11.64 -4.05 -1.34
N VAL A 288 -12.48 -3.69 -2.31
CA VAL A 288 -13.04 -2.34 -2.40
C VAL A 288 -14.24 -2.21 -1.46
N SER A 289 -14.17 -1.26 -0.55
CA SER A 289 -15.18 -0.95 0.46
C SER A 289 -15.81 0.44 0.24
N SER A 290 -16.47 1.00 1.25
CA SER A 290 -17.25 2.23 1.16
C SER A 290 -17.19 3.05 2.44
N ASP A 291 -17.36 4.37 2.31
CA ASP A 291 -17.65 5.33 3.37
C ASP A 291 -18.93 5.01 4.17
N TYR A 292 -19.87 4.25 3.59
CA TYR A 292 -21.12 3.83 4.27
C TYR A 292 -20.88 2.87 5.45
N VAL A 293 -19.65 2.48 5.72
CA VAL A 293 -19.29 1.77 6.95
C VAL A 293 -19.31 2.68 8.19
N PHE A 294 -19.45 4.00 7.99
CA PHE A 294 -19.54 5.02 9.04
C PHE A 294 -20.94 5.61 9.13
N ASP A 295 -21.22 6.36 10.22
CA ASP A 295 -22.50 7.04 10.46
C ASP A 295 -22.61 8.42 9.76
N GLY A 296 -21.49 9.01 9.36
CA GLY A 296 -21.45 10.33 8.75
C GLY A 296 -21.66 11.48 9.74
N GLU A 297 -21.44 11.29 11.04
CA GLU A 297 -21.51 12.37 12.02
C GLU A 297 -20.28 13.28 11.99
N ARG A 298 -19.15 12.75 11.58
CA ARG A 298 -17.91 13.51 11.40
C ARG A 298 -17.81 14.06 9.97
N GLU A 299 -17.26 15.27 9.83
CA GLU A 299 -17.05 15.88 8.51
C GLU A 299 -16.05 15.07 7.66
N THR A 300 -15.12 14.37 8.31
CA THR A 300 -14.11 13.53 7.66
C THR A 300 -13.87 12.26 8.47
N HIS A 301 -13.75 11.12 7.80
CA HIS A 301 -13.58 9.80 8.39
C HIS A 301 -12.19 9.24 8.10
N GLY A 302 -11.48 8.83 9.16
CA GLY A 302 -10.15 8.21 9.08
C GLY A 302 -10.21 6.68 8.96
N VAL A 303 -9.07 6.08 8.61
CA VAL A 303 -8.96 4.61 8.44
C VAL A 303 -9.21 3.83 9.73
N ASP A 304 -8.85 4.40 10.89
CA ASP A 304 -8.93 3.76 12.21
C ASP A 304 -10.28 4.01 12.91
N GLU A 305 -11.22 4.70 12.25
CA GLU A 305 -12.52 4.98 12.84
C GLU A 305 -13.36 3.70 12.94
N SER A 306 -14.04 3.55 14.09
CA SER A 306 -14.91 2.41 14.35
C SER A 306 -16.12 2.37 13.39
N PHE A 307 -16.53 1.18 12.99
CA PHE A 307 -17.72 1.00 12.16
C PHE A 307 -18.99 1.47 12.88
N ALA A 308 -19.81 2.23 12.19
CA ALA A 308 -21.12 2.71 12.65
C ALA A 308 -22.13 2.79 11.48
N PRO A 309 -22.31 1.74 10.67
CA PRO A 309 -23.13 1.79 9.45
C PRO A 309 -24.61 2.00 9.75
N LEU A 310 -25.24 2.93 9.05
CA LEU A 310 -26.65 3.29 9.24
C LEU A 310 -27.62 2.29 8.62
N GLY A 311 -27.33 1.79 7.42
CA GLY A 311 -28.21 0.92 6.63
C GLY A 311 -27.60 -0.44 6.31
N VAL A 312 -28.39 -1.32 5.71
CA VAL A 312 -28.01 -2.70 5.38
C VAL A 312 -26.82 -2.76 4.45
N TYR A 313 -26.73 -1.87 3.46
CA TYR A 313 -25.60 -1.81 2.55
C TYR A 313 -24.30 -1.58 3.32
N GLY A 314 -24.25 -0.53 4.16
CA GLY A 314 -23.08 -0.23 4.99
C GLY A 314 -22.72 -1.37 5.95
N GLN A 315 -23.74 -1.99 6.60
CA GLN A 315 -23.53 -3.15 7.48
C GLN A 315 -22.89 -4.32 6.74
N SER A 316 -23.36 -4.63 5.52
CA SER A 316 -22.81 -5.70 4.70
C SER A 316 -21.38 -5.42 4.25
N LYS A 317 -21.06 -4.15 3.91
CA LYS A 317 -19.70 -3.73 3.55
C LYS A 317 -18.75 -3.81 4.75
N ALA A 318 -19.17 -3.31 5.92
CA ALA A 318 -18.39 -3.40 7.15
C ALA A 318 -18.08 -4.86 7.55
N ALA A 319 -19.06 -5.76 7.38
CA ALA A 319 -18.83 -7.20 7.61
C ALA A 319 -17.81 -7.80 6.62
N GLY A 320 -17.79 -7.34 5.37
CA GLY A 320 -16.77 -7.70 4.37
C GLY A 320 -15.39 -7.18 4.76
N ASP A 321 -15.28 -5.93 5.23
CA ASP A 321 -14.03 -5.35 5.72
C ASP A 321 -13.43 -6.21 6.84
N VAL A 322 -14.26 -6.58 7.84
CA VAL A 322 -13.85 -7.45 8.95
C VAL A 322 -13.38 -8.82 8.44
N ALA A 323 -14.10 -9.41 7.47
CA ALA A 323 -13.74 -10.71 6.92
C ALA A 323 -12.41 -10.69 6.15
N VAL A 324 -12.10 -9.58 5.48
CA VAL A 324 -10.85 -9.41 4.72
C VAL A 324 -9.67 -9.05 5.61
N SER A 325 -9.90 -8.32 6.70
CA SER A 325 -8.83 -7.86 7.61
C SER A 325 -8.04 -9.00 8.29
N VAL A 326 -8.52 -10.25 8.24
CA VAL A 326 -7.80 -11.41 8.77
C VAL A 326 -6.76 -11.97 7.78
N VAL A 327 -6.77 -11.53 6.53
CA VAL A 327 -5.79 -11.95 5.51
C VAL A 327 -4.47 -11.21 5.77
N PRO A 328 -3.33 -11.89 5.93
CA PRO A 328 -2.06 -11.20 6.18
C PRO A 328 -1.67 -10.19 5.09
N LYS A 329 -1.93 -10.53 3.82
CA LYS A 329 -1.65 -9.70 2.65
C LYS A 329 -2.95 -9.09 2.12
N HIS A 330 -3.47 -8.03 2.78
CA HIS A 330 -4.71 -7.41 2.34
C HIS A 330 -4.63 -5.89 2.22
N TYR A 331 -5.48 -5.37 1.34
CA TYR A 331 -5.87 -3.97 1.32
C TYR A 331 -7.40 -3.88 1.35
N VAL A 332 -7.95 -3.26 2.40
CA VAL A 332 -9.34 -2.80 2.40
C VAL A 332 -9.33 -1.36 1.90
N VAL A 333 -9.76 -1.15 0.66
CA VAL A 333 -9.77 0.15 -0.01
C VAL A 333 -11.13 0.78 0.16
N ARG A 334 -11.29 1.70 1.11
CA ARG A 334 -12.51 2.47 1.30
C ARG A 334 -12.54 3.65 0.33
N THR A 335 -13.70 3.86 -0.26
CA THR A 335 -13.94 4.94 -1.23
C THR A 335 -15.31 5.54 -1.03
N SER A 336 -15.60 6.67 -1.67
CA SER A 336 -16.90 7.34 -1.60
C SER A 336 -17.36 7.78 -2.98
N TRP A 337 -18.66 7.81 -3.21
CA TRP A 337 -19.37 8.42 -4.35
C TRP A 337 -18.70 8.14 -5.72
N VAL A 338 -18.53 6.86 -6.03
CA VAL A 338 -17.81 6.40 -7.22
C VAL A 338 -18.53 6.81 -8.50
N ILE A 339 -17.80 7.48 -9.40
CA ILE A 339 -18.24 7.92 -10.71
C ILE A 339 -17.36 7.30 -11.80
N GLY A 340 -17.99 6.57 -12.71
CA GLY A 340 -17.30 5.94 -13.83
C GLY A 340 -18.12 5.97 -15.11
N ASP A 341 -17.70 5.18 -16.09
CA ASP A 341 -18.44 5.02 -17.34
C ASP A 341 -19.77 4.28 -17.11
N GLY A 342 -20.82 4.73 -17.81
CA GLY A 342 -22.18 4.20 -17.70
C GLY A 342 -23.12 5.13 -16.94
N ALA A 343 -24.21 4.58 -16.43
CA ALA A 343 -25.20 5.35 -15.67
C ALA A 343 -24.62 5.81 -14.33
N ASN A 344 -24.61 7.12 -14.08
CA ASN A 344 -24.18 7.73 -12.84
C ASN A 344 -24.96 9.03 -12.56
N PHE A 345 -24.75 9.61 -11.38
CA PHE A 345 -25.48 10.80 -10.94
C PHE A 345 -25.26 11.99 -11.88
N ILE A 346 -24.02 12.27 -12.31
CA ILE A 346 -23.71 13.41 -13.21
C ILE A 346 -24.45 13.27 -14.53
N ARG A 347 -24.35 12.09 -15.19
CA ARG A 347 -25.06 11.82 -16.45
C ARG A 347 -26.57 11.89 -16.30
N THR A 348 -27.09 11.48 -15.15
CA THR A 348 -28.52 11.62 -14.84
C THR A 348 -28.92 13.11 -14.79
N MET A 349 -28.15 13.95 -14.12
CA MET A 349 -28.40 15.39 -14.05
C MET A 349 -28.30 16.07 -15.42
N GLN A 350 -27.30 15.73 -16.22
CA GLN A 350 -27.16 16.22 -17.59
C GLN A 350 -28.36 15.83 -18.47
N ALA A 351 -28.82 14.58 -18.39
CA ALA A 351 -29.98 14.12 -19.11
C ALA A 351 -31.30 14.81 -18.68
N LEU A 352 -31.43 15.14 -17.39
CA LEU A 352 -32.58 15.94 -16.89
C LEU A 352 -32.51 17.39 -17.41
N ALA A 353 -31.33 17.99 -17.45
CA ALA A 353 -31.09 19.30 -18.00
C ALA A 353 -31.53 19.39 -19.46
N GLU A 354 -31.10 18.41 -20.30
CA GLU A 354 -31.47 18.30 -21.72
C GLU A 354 -32.97 18.12 -21.91
N LYS A 355 -33.63 17.34 -21.01
CA LYS A 355 -35.11 17.11 -21.07
C LYS A 355 -35.92 18.28 -20.56
N GLY A 356 -35.33 19.37 -20.12
CA GLY A 356 -36.01 20.50 -19.57
C GLY A 356 -36.64 20.29 -18.18
N VAL A 357 -36.14 19.32 -17.42
CA VAL A 357 -36.63 18.99 -16.06
C VAL A 357 -35.84 19.81 -15.04
N ASP A 358 -36.54 20.39 -14.05
CA ASP A 358 -35.95 21.15 -12.94
C ASP A 358 -35.99 20.28 -11.66
N PRO A 359 -34.89 19.59 -11.32
CA PRO A 359 -34.89 18.68 -10.18
C PRO A 359 -34.69 19.40 -8.85
N ALA A 360 -35.30 18.82 -7.78
CA ALA A 360 -34.92 19.10 -6.41
C ALA A 360 -33.88 18.06 -5.95
N VAL A 361 -32.71 18.52 -5.50
CA VAL A 361 -31.57 17.67 -5.15
C VAL A 361 -31.13 17.90 -3.71
N VAL A 362 -30.79 16.82 -3.03
CA VAL A 362 -30.40 16.82 -1.62
C VAL A 362 -29.16 17.69 -1.38
N ASP A 363 -29.24 18.58 -0.38
CA ASP A 363 -28.19 19.55 -0.02
C ASP A 363 -27.55 19.31 1.37
N ASP A 364 -28.11 18.39 2.15
CA ASP A 364 -27.64 18.04 3.49
C ASP A 364 -26.81 16.73 3.55
N GLN A 365 -26.41 16.20 2.40
CA GLN A 365 -25.42 15.14 2.25
C GLN A 365 -24.20 15.71 1.53
N VAL A 366 -23.04 15.66 2.18
CA VAL A 366 -21.78 16.25 1.70
C VAL A 366 -20.72 15.16 1.58
N GLY A 367 -20.03 15.14 0.47
CA GLY A 367 -18.98 14.16 0.21
C GLY A 367 -18.07 14.57 -0.95
N ARG A 368 -17.25 13.63 -1.37
CA ARG A 368 -16.32 13.82 -2.49
C ARG A 368 -16.59 12.76 -3.55
N LEU A 369 -16.70 13.19 -4.80
CA LEU A 369 -16.75 12.25 -5.92
C LEU A 369 -15.41 11.53 -6.04
N THR A 370 -15.45 10.24 -6.36
CA THR A 370 -14.27 9.45 -6.70
C THR A 370 -14.43 8.91 -8.11
N TYR A 371 -13.56 9.35 -9.02
CA TYR A 371 -13.53 8.82 -10.38
C TYR A 371 -12.92 7.42 -10.37
N THR A 372 -13.52 6.51 -11.15
CA THR A 372 -13.01 5.12 -11.25
C THR A 372 -11.58 5.07 -11.78
N SER A 373 -11.15 6.07 -12.58
CA SER A 373 -9.76 6.25 -12.99
C SER A 373 -8.83 6.40 -11.79
N ASP A 374 -9.13 7.35 -10.91
CA ASP A 374 -8.29 7.68 -9.76
C ASP A 374 -8.27 6.53 -8.75
N LEU A 375 -9.42 5.88 -8.56
CA LEU A 375 -9.53 4.71 -7.68
C LEU A 375 -8.72 3.52 -8.21
N ALA A 376 -8.77 3.26 -9.52
CA ALA A 376 -7.98 2.22 -10.16
C ALA A 376 -6.47 2.53 -10.06
N ASP A 377 -6.06 3.78 -10.34
CA ASP A 377 -4.67 4.22 -10.24
C ASP A 377 -4.16 4.14 -8.78
N GLY A 378 -5.01 4.48 -7.80
CA GLY A 378 -4.72 4.32 -6.38
C GLY A 378 -4.47 2.85 -5.99
N ILE A 379 -5.37 1.93 -6.38
CA ILE A 379 -5.21 0.50 -6.12
C ILE A 379 -3.92 -0.05 -6.76
N ILE A 380 -3.66 0.30 -8.01
CA ILE A 380 -2.46 -0.15 -8.73
C ILE A 380 -1.20 0.41 -8.06
N THR A 381 -1.26 1.66 -7.58
CA THR A 381 -0.15 2.29 -6.87
C THR A 381 0.15 1.57 -5.54
N LEU A 382 -0.88 1.22 -4.75
CA LEU A 382 -0.70 0.44 -3.52
C LEU A 382 0.02 -0.88 -3.79
N LEU A 383 -0.39 -1.59 -4.84
CA LEU A 383 0.20 -2.86 -5.23
C LEU A 383 1.64 -2.70 -5.74
N ARG A 384 1.90 -1.73 -6.62
CA ARG A 384 3.23 -1.46 -7.19
C ARG A 384 4.24 -0.98 -6.17
N GLN A 385 3.80 -0.22 -5.19
CA GLN A 385 4.68 0.33 -4.16
C GLN A 385 4.83 -0.61 -2.95
N HIS A 386 4.16 -1.78 -2.95
CA HIS A 386 4.07 -2.64 -1.77
C HIS A 386 3.74 -1.83 -0.51
N ALA A 387 2.74 -0.96 -0.63
CA ALA A 387 2.29 -0.17 0.50
C ALA A 387 2.01 -1.10 1.70
N PRO A 388 2.17 -0.63 2.95
CA PRO A 388 1.83 -1.43 4.11
C PRO A 388 0.42 -2.01 4.01
N TYR A 389 0.27 -3.32 4.25
CA TYR A 389 -1.03 -3.97 4.25
C TYR A 389 -1.96 -3.36 5.31
N GLY A 390 -3.24 -3.33 5.01
CA GLY A 390 -4.24 -2.81 5.94
C GLY A 390 -5.37 -2.06 5.24
N THR A 391 -6.06 -1.21 6.01
CA THR A 391 -7.13 -0.35 5.49
C THR A 391 -6.56 0.96 4.98
N VAL A 392 -7.02 1.38 3.80
CA VAL A 392 -6.64 2.66 3.18
C VAL A 392 -7.88 3.35 2.62
N ASN A 393 -7.86 4.68 2.61
CA ASN A 393 -8.88 5.49 1.97
C ASN A 393 -8.36 5.99 0.62
N VAL A 394 -9.12 5.78 -0.46
CA VAL A 394 -8.77 6.23 -1.81
C VAL A 394 -9.94 7.00 -2.40
N THR A 395 -9.77 8.31 -2.59
CA THR A 395 -10.75 9.21 -3.20
C THR A 395 -10.07 10.15 -4.19
N SER A 396 -10.83 10.72 -5.13
CA SER A 396 -10.30 11.81 -5.97
C SER A 396 -10.06 13.06 -5.12
N GLY A 397 -9.22 13.95 -5.63
CA GLY A 397 -8.98 15.27 -5.02
C GLY A 397 -10.18 16.21 -5.14
N GLY A 398 -10.07 17.38 -4.51
CA GLY A 398 -11.06 18.46 -4.55
C GLY A 398 -11.79 18.66 -3.24
N GLU A 399 -12.55 19.77 -3.15
CA GLU A 399 -13.36 20.10 -1.96
C GLU A 399 -14.60 19.22 -1.86
N PRO A 400 -15.02 18.82 -0.65
CA PRO A 400 -16.31 18.17 -0.44
C PRO A 400 -17.45 19.07 -0.88
N ARG A 401 -18.49 18.48 -1.50
CA ARG A 401 -19.69 19.18 -1.99
C ARG A 401 -20.95 18.38 -1.72
N SER A 402 -22.11 19.08 -1.64
CA SER A 402 -23.40 18.42 -1.59
C SER A 402 -23.81 17.86 -2.96
N TRP A 403 -24.74 16.91 -2.98
CA TRP A 403 -25.35 16.44 -4.22
C TRP A 403 -26.01 17.58 -5.01
N PHE A 404 -26.59 18.58 -4.32
CA PHE A 404 -27.16 19.77 -4.93
C PHE A 404 -26.09 20.60 -5.67
N GLU A 405 -24.95 20.86 -5.04
CA GLU A 405 -23.86 21.61 -5.66
C GLU A 405 -23.27 20.86 -6.87
N ILE A 406 -23.13 19.53 -6.76
CA ILE A 406 -22.67 18.67 -7.87
C ILE A 406 -23.69 18.71 -9.02
N ALA A 407 -25.01 18.65 -8.72
CA ALA A 407 -26.04 18.73 -9.74
C ALA A 407 -26.04 20.07 -10.48
N ARG A 408 -25.85 21.18 -9.76
CA ARG A 408 -25.72 22.52 -10.37
C ARG A 408 -24.52 22.60 -11.30
N GLN A 409 -23.40 22.04 -10.89
CA GLN A 409 -22.22 21.98 -11.75
C GLN A 409 -22.48 21.13 -13.00
N ALA A 410 -23.13 19.97 -12.86
CA ALA A 410 -23.46 19.10 -13.99
C ALA A 410 -24.40 19.79 -15.00
N PHE A 411 -25.33 20.64 -14.55
CA PHE A 411 -26.16 21.47 -15.40
C PHE A 411 -25.34 22.51 -16.15
N ALA A 412 -24.44 23.23 -15.44
CA ALA A 412 -23.56 24.22 -16.04
C ALA A 412 -22.62 23.60 -17.10
N ASP A 413 -22.02 22.46 -16.79
CA ASP A 413 -21.12 21.73 -17.69
C ASP A 413 -21.83 21.25 -18.97
N ALA A 414 -23.13 20.97 -18.87
CA ALA A 414 -23.99 20.63 -20.01
C ALA A 414 -24.52 21.86 -20.76
N GLY A 415 -24.13 23.08 -20.39
CA GLY A 415 -24.53 24.34 -21.03
C GLY A 415 -25.95 24.80 -20.65
N HIS A 416 -26.50 24.30 -19.54
CA HIS A 416 -27.82 24.67 -19.02
C HIS A 416 -27.71 25.58 -17.79
N ASP A 417 -28.81 26.33 -17.49
CA ASP A 417 -28.87 27.20 -16.31
C ASP A 417 -28.82 26.39 -15.01
N PRO A 418 -27.78 26.54 -14.16
CA PRO A 418 -27.68 25.83 -12.88
C PRO A 418 -28.74 26.28 -11.84
N GLN A 419 -29.44 27.43 -12.05
CA GLN A 419 -30.50 27.87 -11.18
C GLN A 419 -31.76 27.01 -11.30
N ARG A 420 -31.88 26.18 -12.32
CA ARG A 420 -32.97 25.22 -12.50
C ARG A 420 -32.93 24.08 -11.48
N VAL A 421 -31.80 23.85 -10.82
CA VAL A 421 -31.64 22.89 -9.73
C VAL A 421 -32.02 23.59 -8.42
N SER A 422 -32.96 23.04 -7.66
CA SER A 422 -33.37 23.52 -6.33
C SER A 422 -32.85 22.62 -5.22
N PRO A 423 -32.47 23.14 -4.04
CA PRO A 423 -32.06 22.31 -2.91
C PRO A 423 -33.29 21.67 -2.23
N THR A 424 -33.10 20.51 -1.63
CA THR A 424 -34.05 19.84 -0.73
C THR A 424 -33.30 19.11 0.39
N SER A 425 -33.94 18.83 1.51
CA SER A 425 -33.34 18.00 2.56
C SER A 425 -33.54 16.51 2.27
N THR A 426 -32.70 15.68 2.87
CA THR A 426 -32.82 14.21 2.85
C THR A 426 -34.18 13.78 3.35
N GLU A 427 -34.69 14.39 4.43
CA GLU A 427 -36.01 14.10 4.99
C GLU A 427 -37.14 14.39 3.98
N GLU A 428 -37.13 15.57 3.37
CA GLU A 428 -38.16 15.97 2.41
C GLU A 428 -38.11 15.15 1.13
N TYR A 429 -36.91 14.89 0.61
CA TYR A 429 -36.69 14.03 -0.56
C TYR A 429 -37.20 12.61 -0.32
N GLY A 430 -37.00 12.09 0.89
CA GLY A 430 -37.41 10.74 1.31
C GLY A 430 -38.93 10.60 1.59
N ARG A 431 -39.67 11.71 1.67
CA ARG A 431 -41.10 11.66 2.06
C ARG A 431 -41.92 10.82 1.08
N GLY A 432 -42.51 9.74 1.60
CA GLY A 432 -43.28 8.79 0.79
C GLY A 432 -42.48 7.82 -0.05
N LYS A 433 -41.13 7.79 0.10
CA LYS A 433 -40.23 6.85 -0.56
C LYS A 433 -39.61 5.91 0.49
N GLN A 434 -39.29 4.69 0.08
CA GLN A 434 -38.49 3.77 0.90
C GLN A 434 -37.04 3.96 0.50
N LEU A 435 -36.31 4.78 1.24
CA LEU A 435 -34.92 5.05 1.05
C LEU A 435 -34.07 4.45 2.18
N ALA A 436 -32.89 3.98 1.87
CA ALA A 436 -31.90 3.62 2.87
C ALA A 436 -31.42 4.87 3.62
N PRO A 437 -31.10 4.77 4.92
CA PRO A 437 -30.40 5.84 5.61
C PRO A 437 -29.02 6.04 5.01
N ARG A 438 -28.61 7.31 4.87
CA ARG A 438 -27.33 7.70 4.28
C ARG A 438 -26.52 8.56 5.23
N PRO A 439 -25.19 8.45 5.24
CA PRO A 439 -24.31 9.35 5.98
C PRO A 439 -24.54 10.81 5.55
N ARG A 440 -24.54 11.73 6.51
CA ARG A 440 -24.53 13.16 6.22
C ARG A 440 -23.22 13.60 5.60
N PHE A 441 -22.11 13.08 6.12
CA PHE A 441 -20.76 13.33 5.61
C PHE A 441 -20.15 12.03 5.09
N SER A 442 -19.62 12.09 3.87
CA SER A 442 -19.02 10.97 3.13
C SER A 442 -17.59 11.30 2.67
N THR A 443 -16.88 12.16 3.40
CA THR A 443 -15.50 12.53 3.10
C THR A 443 -14.56 11.59 3.84
N LEU A 444 -13.61 11.02 3.11
CA LEU A 444 -12.55 10.15 3.64
C LEU A 444 -11.21 10.89 3.62
N GLU A 445 -10.39 10.67 4.66
CA GLU A 445 -9.02 11.18 4.81
C GLU A 445 -7.99 10.29 4.14
#